data_2ae3fb711d08ae253e4cf529dc0300ad
#
_entry.id   2ae3fb711d08ae253e4cf529dc0300ad
#
_cell.length_a   1.000
_cell.length_b   1.000
_cell.length_c   1.000
_cell.angle_alpha   90.00
_cell.angle_beta   90.00
_cell.angle_gamma   90.00
#
_symmetry.space_group_name_H-M   'P 1'
#
loop_
_entity.id
_entity.type
_entity.pdbx_description
1 polymer ?
#
loop_
_entity_poly.entity_id
_entity_poly.type
_entity_poly.pdbx_seq_one_letter_code
_entity_poly.pdbx_strand_id
1 'polypeptide(L)'
;MTFGYTDSDYRKFKSHAWRYLILFSVLYCFIYCTRLNLSNAGAVMMKELGWTKADFGILTGSLFWAYGFGQLVNGRLSEIFGPAKFVVSSVILSVLANVLLPFQTSIVLMAIIWGLNGFFQSMAWTPGVAILTKWWPGSTRGFATGFAHAFSGFGQVAAILVVALAFKVLPGQGWRSAFLVPAAFPFVMLIIYLLFCKTSPRQIGLEEYVEDDPKRAVIEKEMKKLVATRGKFYPYKYVLSNGQFLIWVAIAFITGLARYGLVTWIPLYFIDKFQIDVTAGLLGSMSLPVGMGVGTLVVPWLTDKWCPNDRLPAVISSAIIGALSIGGFLFCDPAVGWQMAFVQLLLFIAGFCIYAINGTAWAYATDIGGRVFSGTSSGVLNFSAYMGAAAQSFVYGFLLNTIGWLSVFTSLAIFCAVIALFGVCGSTGRSETVTIFQ
;
A
#
# COMPACT_ATOMS: atom_id res chain seq x y z
N MET A 1 25.14 11.83 -18.47
CA MET A 1 25.47 11.32 -17.14
C MET A 1 26.63 10.35 -17.29
N THR A 2 27.81 10.76 -16.90
CA THR A 2 28.99 9.92 -16.91
C THR A 2 29.11 9.29 -15.51
N PHE A 3 28.78 8.03 -15.39
CA PHE A 3 28.93 7.26 -14.14
C PHE A 3 30.40 6.99 -13.78
N GLY A 4 31.36 7.45 -14.57
CA GLY A 4 32.75 7.02 -14.44
C GLY A 4 32.97 5.51 -14.71
N TYR A 5 31.95 4.80 -15.17
CA TYR A 5 31.99 3.40 -15.49
C TYR A 5 32.47 3.16 -16.92
N THR A 6 33.18 2.06 -17.15
CA THR A 6 33.37 1.53 -18.48
C THR A 6 32.04 1.03 -19.07
N ASP A 7 31.97 0.86 -20.40
CA ASP A 7 30.74 0.31 -21.04
C ASP A 7 30.39 -1.09 -20.50
N SER A 8 31.39 -1.88 -20.15
CA SER A 8 31.21 -3.19 -19.53
C SER A 8 30.61 -3.07 -18.14
N ASP A 9 31.13 -2.15 -17.32
CA ASP A 9 30.65 -1.93 -15.95
C ASP A 9 29.22 -1.36 -15.94
N TYR A 10 28.92 -0.46 -16.89
CA TYR A 10 27.57 0.08 -17.03
C TYR A 10 26.55 -1.00 -17.41
N ARG A 11 26.88 -1.91 -18.33
CA ARG A 11 26.01 -3.07 -18.66
C ARG A 11 25.80 -3.96 -17.44
N LYS A 12 26.87 -4.26 -16.70
CA LYS A 12 26.81 -5.04 -15.46
C LYS A 12 25.91 -4.36 -14.40
N PHE A 13 26.11 -3.05 -14.18
CA PHE A 13 25.28 -2.23 -13.29
C PHE A 13 23.80 -2.30 -13.69
N LYS A 14 23.48 -2.02 -14.95
CA LYS A 14 22.11 -2.04 -15.48
C LYS A 14 21.43 -3.40 -15.33
N SER A 15 22.15 -4.48 -15.58
CA SER A 15 21.65 -5.86 -15.39
C SER A 15 21.26 -6.11 -13.94
N HIS A 16 22.10 -5.72 -12.97
CA HIS A 16 21.79 -5.87 -11.55
C HIS A 16 20.68 -4.92 -11.07
N ALA A 17 20.60 -3.71 -11.61
CA ALA A 17 19.51 -2.76 -11.32
C ALA A 17 18.14 -3.34 -11.72
N TRP A 18 18.02 -3.89 -12.93
CA TRP A 18 16.80 -4.55 -13.39
C TRP A 18 16.50 -5.83 -12.59
N ARG A 19 17.50 -6.62 -12.30
CA ARG A 19 17.36 -7.83 -11.49
C ARG A 19 16.82 -7.51 -10.10
N TYR A 20 17.38 -6.50 -9.43
CA TYR A 20 16.88 -6.04 -8.14
C TYR A 20 15.42 -5.55 -8.25
N LEU A 21 15.13 -4.69 -9.23
CA LEU A 21 13.80 -4.16 -9.43
C LEU A 21 12.75 -5.26 -9.60
N ILE A 22 12.99 -6.20 -10.50
CA ILE A 22 12.05 -7.29 -10.79
C ILE A 22 11.87 -8.19 -9.57
N LEU A 23 12.96 -8.68 -8.98
CA LEU A 23 12.89 -9.63 -7.87
C LEU A 23 12.30 -9.01 -6.60
N PHE A 24 12.63 -7.74 -6.30
CA PHE A 24 12.02 -7.02 -5.19
C PHE A 24 10.53 -6.78 -5.44
N SER A 25 10.13 -6.40 -6.65
CA SER A 25 8.74 -6.18 -7.00
C SER A 25 7.90 -7.46 -6.88
N VAL A 26 8.42 -8.60 -7.34
CA VAL A 26 7.74 -9.90 -7.22
C VAL A 26 7.70 -10.36 -5.75
N LEU A 27 8.79 -10.18 -5.00
CA LEU A 27 8.79 -10.47 -3.56
C LEU A 27 7.73 -9.64 -2.84
N TYR A 28 7.66 -8.34 -3.15
CA TYR A 28 6.68 -7.42 -2.56
C TYR A 28 5.23 -7.80 -2.95
N CYS A 29 5.02 -8.25 -4.19
CA CYS A 29 3.75 -8.83 -4.64
C CYS A 29 3.33 -10.01 -3.73
N PHE A 30 4.19 -10.96 -3.47
CA PHE A 30 3.87 -12.12 -2.64
C PHE A 30 3.76 -11.81 -1.13
N ILE A 31 4.37 -10.74 -0.64
CA ILE A 31 4.12 -10.26 0.73
C ILE A 31 2.62 -9.91 0.93
N TYR A 32 1.92 -9.47 -0.12
CA TYR A 32 0.46 -9.24 -0.04
C TYR A 32 -0.32 -10.53 0.20
N CYS A 33 0.18 -11.69 -0.20
CA CYS A 33 -0.45 -12.98 0.08
C CYS A 33 -0.51 -13.30 1.59
N THR A 34 0.47 -12.80 2.36
CA THR A 34 0.52 -12.93 3.83
C THR A 34 -0.06 -11.72 4.58
N ARG A 35 -0.66 -10.77 3.85
CA ARG A 35 -1.33 -9.59 4.41
C ARG A 35 -2.85 -9.65 4.23
N LEU A 36 -3.30 -10.00 3.04
CA LEU A 36 -4.71 -9.98 2.67
C LEU A 36 -5.39 -11.34 2.77
N ASN A 37 -4.63 -12.38 3.04
CA ASN A 37 -5.18 -13.72 3.25
C ASN A 37 -6.21 -13.77 4.38
N LEU A 38 -6.04 -13.02 5.46
CA LEU A 38 -7.05 -12.91 6.52
C LEU A 38 -8.38 -12.36 5.98
N SER A 39 -8.33 -11.27 5.19
CA SER A 39 -9.54 -10.68 4.59
C SER A 39 -10.24 -11.67 3.66
N ASN A 40 -9.46 -12.42 2.87
CA ASN A 40 -9.97 -13.41 1.93
C ASN A 40 -10.49 -14.68 2.62
N ALA A 41 -9.98 -15.02 3.81
CA ALA A 41 -10.44 -16.16 4.61
C ALA A 41 -11.60 -15.79 5.55
N GLY A 42 -11.95 -14.52 5.67
CA GLY A 42 -12.84 -13.99 6.72
C GLY A 42 -14.17 -14.69 6.84
N ALA A 43 -14.84 -14.99 5.72
CA ALA A 43 -16.13 -15.68 5.73
C ALA A 43 -16.03 -17.12 6.34
N VAL A 44 -15.03 -17.89 5.92
CA VAL A 44 -14.79 -19.24 6.40
C VAL A 44 -14.39 -19.21 7.88
N MET A 45 -13.50 -18.28 8.22
CA MET A 45 -12.98 -18.12 9.58
C MET A 45 -14.09 -17.76 10.59
N MET A 46 -14.93 -16.78 10.27
CA MET A 46 -16.06 -16.38 11.11
C MET A 46 -17.05 -17.53 11.28
N LYS A 47 -17.35 -18.28 10.22
CA LYS A 47 -18.26 -19.42 10.27
C LYS A 47 -17.72 -20.54 11.15
N GLU A 48 -16.45 -20.91 11.01
CA GLU A 48 -15.83 -22.01 11.76
C GLU A 48 -15.55 -21.66 13.24
N LEU A 49 -15.23 -20.40 13.53
CA LEU A 49 -14.89 -19.94 14.87
C LEU A 49 -16.08 -19.32 15.63
N GLY A 50 -17.23 -19.18 14.98
CA GLY A 50 -18.42 -18.56 15.57
C GLY A 50 -18.25 -17.06 15.83
N TRP A 51 -17.40 -16.38 15.06
CA TRP A 51 -17.09 -14.96 15.27
C TRP A 51 -18.09 -14.02 14.61
N THR A 52 -18.25 -12.88 15.26
CA THR A 52 -19.00 -11.75 14.71
C THR A 52 -18.15 -10.96 13.72
N LYS A 53 -18.78 -10.09 12.91
CA LYS A 53 -18.07 -9.15 12.04
C LYS A 53 -17.24 -8.13 12.84
N ALA A 54 -17.65 -7.83 14.10
CA ALA A 54 -16.86 -6.98 14.99
C ALA A 54 -15.57 -7.67 15.44
N ASP A 55 -15.62 -8.95 15.80
CA ASP A 55 -14.43 -9.74 16.15
C ASP A 55 -13.43 -9.78 14.99
N PHE A 56 -13.95 -10.02 13.78
CA PHE A 56 -13.14 -9.98 12.56
C PHE A 56 -12.55 -8.59 12.29
N GLY A 57 -13.31 -7.52 12.56
CA GLY A 57 -12.84 -6.13 12.48
C GLY A 57 -11.68 -5.83 13.45
N ILE A 58 -11.75 -6.35 14.69
CA ILE A 58 -10.67 -6.23 15.67
C ILE A 58 -9.39 -6.89 15.14
N LEU A 59 -9.52 -8.11 14.62
CA LEU A 59 -8.38 -8.85 14.11
C LEU A 59 -7.75 -8.17 12.89
N THR A 60 -8.53 -7.75 11.91
CA THR A 60 -8.02 -7.03 10.73
C THR A 60 -7.42 -5.68 11.10
N GLY A 61 -8.04 -4.96 12.03
CA GLY A 61 -7.57 -3.66 12.52
C GLY A 61 -6.21 -3.74 13.21
N SER A 62 -5.92 -4.81 13.94
CA SER A 62 -4.65 -4.98 14.66
C SER A 62 -3.45 -4.92 13.72
N LEU A 63 -3.52 -5.50 12.53
CA LEU A 63 -2.47 -5.42 11.52
C LEU A 63 -2.22 -3.96 11.08
N PHE A 64 -3.29 -3.24 10.75
CA PHE A 64 -3.17 -1.90 10.21
C PHE A 64 -2.64 -0.90 11.24
N TRP A 65 -3.07 -1.00 12.50
CA TRP A 65 -2.50 -0.24 13.61
C TRP A 65 -0.99 -0.45 13.73
N ALA A 66 -0.59 -1.69 13.89
CA ALA A 66 0.82 -2.02 14.08
C ALA A 66 1.68 -1.68 12.85
N TYR A 67 1.13 -1.86 11.63
CA TYR A 67 1.79 -1.47 10.38
C TYR A 67 2.01 0.05 10.32
N GLY A 68 1.00 0.85 10.65
CA GLY A 68 1.10 2.31 10.64
C GLY A 68 2.20 2.81 11.58
N PHE A 69 2.19 2.38 12.83
CA PHE A 69 3.24 2.73 13.79
C PHE A 69 4.61 2.19 13.36
N GLY A 70 4.65 0.97 12.82
CA GLY A 70 5.87 0.38 12.30
C GLY A 70 6.50 1.22 11.18
N GLN A 71 5.71 1.85 10.32
CA GLN A 71 6.22 2.72 9.24
C GLN A 71 7.01 3.94 9.79
N LEU A 72 6.56 4.53 10.89
CA LEU A 72 7.28 5.65 11.51
C LEU A 72 8.65 5.24 12.05
N VAL A 73 8.75 4.03 12.57
CA VAL A 73 9.95 3.56 13.29
C VAL A 73 10.92 2.84 12.34
N ASN A 74 10.41 1.92 11.53
CA ASN A 74 11.23 1.00 10.72
C ASN A 74 11.98 1.69 9.59
N GLY A 75 11.47 2.81 9.06
CA GLY A 75 12.19 3.63 8.10
C GLY A 75 13.55 4.05 8.66
N ARG A 76 13.53 4.65 9.87
CA ARG A 76 14.76 5.12 10.53
C ARG A 76 15.66 3.99 11.01
N LEU A 77 15.08 2.95 11.57
CA LEU A 77 15.87 1.79 12.02
C LEU A 77 16.59 1.10 10.86
N SER A 78 15.95 1.03 9.69
CA SER A 78 16.57 0.43 8.50
C SER A 78 17.79 1.20 7.99
N GLU A 79 17.83 2.51 8.17
CA GLU A 79 19.02 3.32 7.86
C GLU A 79 20.21 2.99 8.79
N ILE A 80 19.92 2.69 10.05
CA ILE A 80 20.94 2.40 11.07
C ILE A 80 21.48 0.97 10.94
N PHE A 81 20.57 -0.01 10.81
CA PHE A 81 20.93 -1.44 10.84
C PHE A 81 21.12 -2.08 9.46
N GLY A 82 20.82 -1.32 8.41
CA GLY A 82 20.94 -1.72 7.00
C GLY A 82 19.63 -2.22 6.40
N PRO A 83 19.21 -1.63 5.25
CA PRO A 83 17.89 -1.88 4.66
C PRO A 83 17.70 -3.33 4.20
N ALA A 84 18.77 -4.01 3.76
CA ALA A 84 18.68 -5.40 3.31
C ALA A 84 18.25 -6.35 4.42
N LYS A 85 18.76 -6.15 5.65
CA LYS A 85 18.38 -6.96 6.81
C LYS A 85 16.89 -6.78 7.13
N PHE A 86 16.37 -5.55 7.00
CA PHE A 86 14.96 -5.24 7.25
C PHE A 86 14.04 -5.93 6.25
N VAL A 87 14.35 -5.89 4.94
CA VAL A 87 13.57 -6.61 3.92
C VAL A 87 13.53 -8.11 4.22
N VAL A 88 14.68 -8.72 4.53
CA VAL A 88 14.77 -10.15 4.83
C VAL A 88 13.99 -10.49 6.11
N SER A 89 14.21 -9.74 7.19
CA SER A 89 13.52 -9.95 8.47
C SER A 89 12.01 -9.77 8.33
N SER A 90 11.56 -8.79 7.53
CA SER A 90 10.15 -8.58 7.24
C SER A 90 9.48 -9.86 6.72
N VAL A 91 10.08 -10.49 5.72
CA VAL A 91 9.51 -11.70 5.10
C VAL A 91 9.55 -12.88 6.06
N ILE A 92 10.68 -13.13 6.70
CA ILE A 92 10.82 -14.28 7.63
C ILE A 92 9.83 -14.17 8.78
N LEU A 93 9.76 -13.00 9.44
CA LEU A 93 8.89 -12.81 10.59
C LEU A 93 7.41 -12.77 10.20
N SER A 94 7.07 -12.25 9.01
CA SER A 94 5.72 -12.30 8.47
C SER A 94 5.28 -13.73 8.14
N VAL A 95 6.14 -14.52 7.52
CA VAL A 95 5.89 -15.95 7.26
C VAL A 95 5.68 -16.70 8.57
N LEU A 96 6.55 -16.47 9.57
CA LEU A 96 6.42 -17.09 10.88
C LEU A 96 5.08 -16.73 11.55
N ALA A 97 4.69 -15.46 11.53
CA ALA A 97 3.39 -15.02 12.08
C ALA A 97 2.21 -15.70 11.37
N ASN A 98 2.27 -15.85 10.04
CA ASN A 98 1.25 -16.55 9.25
C ASN A 98 1.20 -18.05 9.55
N VAL A 99 2.33 -18.69 9.80
CA VAL A 99 2.38 -20.11 10.19
C VAL A 99 1.86 -20.32 11.63
N LEU A 100 2.15 -19.41 12.55
CA LEU A 100 1.76 -19.53 13.96
C LEU A 100 0.27 -19.23 14.20
N LEU A 101 -0.33 -18.31 13.44
CA LEU A 101 -1.72 -17.87 13.68
C LEU A 101 -2.75 -19.00 13.58
N PRO A 102 -2.70 -19.94 12.63
CA PRO A 102 -3.66 -21.04 12.51
C PRO A 102 -3.73 -21.99 13.72
N PHE A 103 -2.72 -22.00 14.54
CA PHE A 103 -2.67 -22.86 15.74
C PHE A 103 -3.28 -22.20 16.99
N GLN A 104 -3.76 -20.96 16.85
CA GLN A 104 -4.36 -20.22 17.95
C GLN A 104 -5.89 -20.38 17.95
N THR A 105 -6.48 -20.27 19.14
CA THR A 105 -7.93 -20.28 19.35
C THR A 105 -8.42 -18.99 20.02
N SER A 106 -7.54 -18.28 20.73
CA SER A 106 -7.86 -17.02 21.39
C SER A 106 -7.77 -15.86 20.40
N ILE A 107 -8.86 -15.11 20.27
CA ILE A 107 -8.92 -13.91 19.41
C ILE A 107 -7.86 -12.87 19.82
N VAL A 108 -7.60 -12.72 21.12
CA VAL A 108 -6.61 -11.78 21.64
C VAL A 108 -5.21 -12.17 21.18
N LEU A 109 -4.85 -13.46 21.29
CA LEU A 109 -3.54 -13.95 20.85
C LEU A 109 -3.40 -13.87 19.33
N MET A 110 -4.47 -14.18 18.60
CA MET A 110 -4.50 -14.01 17.14
C MET A 110 -4.33 -12.54 16.74
N ALA A 111 -4.98 -11.60 17.43
CA ALA A 111 -4.84 -10.17 17.19
C ALA A 111 -3.41 -9.67 17.50
N ILE A 112 -2.76 -10.19 18.53
CA ILE A 112 -1.36 -9.88 18.84
C ILE A 112 -0.45 -10.40 17.71
N ILE A 113 -0.59 -11.66 17.30
CA ILE A 113 0.23 -12.25 16.22
C ILE A 113 -0.02 -11.51 14.91
N TRP A 114 -1.27 -11.16 14.62
CA TRP A 114 -1.61 -10.43 13.40
C TRP A 114 -1.12 -8.97 13.42
N GLY A 115 -1.15 -8.32 14.57
CA GLY A 115 -0.52 -7.02 14.79
C GLY A 115 1.00 -7.09 14.59
N LEU A 116 1.67 -8.10 15.14
CA LEU A 116 3.09 -8.34 14.89
C LEU A 116 3.38 -8.57 13.41
N ASN A 117 2.53 -9.33 12.70
CA ASN A 117 2.63 -9.46 11.24
C ASN A 117 2.60 -8.09 10.55
N GLY A 118 1.68 -7.20 10.95
CA GLY A 118 1.62 -5.83 10.44
C GLY A 118 2.91 -5.04 10.69
N PHE A 119 3.42 -5.09 11.91
CA PHE A 119 4.68 -4.44 12.26
C PHE A 119 5.86 -4.98 11.42
N PHE A 120 5.97 -6.30 11.28
CA PHE A 120 7.02 -6.92 10.47
C PHE A 120 6.90 -6.55 8.98
N GLN A 121 5.70 -6.53 8.42
CA GLN A 121 5.50 -6.15 7.03
C GLN A 121 5.80 -4.68 6.74
N SER A 122 5.71 -3.80 7.75
CA SER A 122 6.12 -2.40 7.61
C SER A 122 7.63 -2.23 7.36
N MET A 123 8.43 -3.27 7.64
CA MET A 123 9.88 -3.31 7.42
C MET A 123 10.26 -3.60 5.94
N ALA A 124 9.29 -3.84 5.02
CA ALA A 124 9.61 -4.25 3.64
C ALA A 124 9.76 -3.08 2.68
N TRP A 125 8.74 -2.20 2.61
CA TRP A 125 8.63 -1.21 1.54
C TRP A 125 9.71 -0.13 1.59
N THR A 126 9.78 0.63 2.67
CA THR A 126 10.72 1.74 2.79
C THR A 126 12.18 1.30 2.67
N PRO A 127 12.62 0.22 3.34
CA PRO A 127 13.97 -0.31 3.16
C PRO A 127 14.23 -0.85 1.74
N GLY A 128 13.23 -1.49 1.12
CA GLY A 128 13.35 -1.97 -0.27
C GLY A 128 13.55 -0.82 -1.26
N VAL A 129 12.79 0.27 -1.11
CA VAL A 129 12.98 1.48 -1.92
C VAL A 129 14.35 2.12 -1.64
N ALA A 130 14.83 2.11 -0.40
CA ALA A 130 16.17 2.62 -0.08
C ALA A 130 17.29 1.83 -0.78
N ILE A 131 17.13 0.52 -0.98
CA ILE A 131 18.07 -0.27 -1.81
C ILE A 131 17.89 0.09 -3.29
N LEU A 132 16.65 0.25 -3.76
CA LEU A 132 16.36 0.61 -5.14
C LEU A 132 17.01 1.92 -5.54
N THR A 133 17.09 2.90 -4.64
CA THR A 133 17.77 4.19 -4.90
C THR A 133 19.26 4.04 -5.15
N LYS A 134 19.90 2.96 -4.72
CA LYS A 134 21.33 2.68 -5.01
C LYS A 134 21.56 2.15 -6.43
N TRP A 135 20.53 1.63 -7.07
CA TRP A 135 20.56 1.07 -8.41
C TRP A 135 19.93 1.97 -9.48
N TRP A 136 19.06 2.90 -9.07
CA TRP A 136 18.31 3.75 -9.99
C TRP A 136 18.57 5.23 -9.69
N PRO A 137 19.21 5.96 -10.63
CA PRO A 137 19.47 7.40 -10.51
C PRO A 137 18.18 8.22 -10.42
N GLY A 138 18.28 9.44 -9.91
CA GLY A 138 17.14 10.34 -9.69
C GLY A 138 16.26 10.57 -10.92
N SER A 139 16.86 10.60 -12.12
CA SER A 139 16.13 10.76 -13.39
C SER A 139 15.21 9.57 -13.74
N THR A 140 15.51 8.36 -13.25
CA THR A 140 14.78 7.12 -13.55
C THR A 140 14.20 6.45 -12.30
N ARG A 141 14.50 6.99 -11.12
CA ARG A 141 14.04 6.47 -9.83
C ARG A 141 12.52 6.45 -9.71
N GLY A 142 11.85 7.49 -10.23
CA GLY A 142 10.39 7.57 -10.25
C GLY A 142 9.76 6.39 -10.98
N PHE A 143 10.29 6.05 -12.17
CA PHE A 143 9.87 4.86 -12.91
C PHE A 143 10.07 3.58 -12.10
N ALA A 144 11.25 3.36 -11.53
CA ALA A 144 11.56 2.14 -10.80
C ALA A 144 10.68 1.98 -9.53
N THR A 145 10.46 3.07 -8.80
CA THR A 145 9.59 3.06 -7.62
C THR A 145 8.13 2.83 -8.00
N GLY A 146 7.66 3.48 -9.07
CA GLY A 146 6.31 3.29 -9.62
C GLY A 146 6.08 1.86 -10.11
N PHE A 147 7.07 1.28 -10.82
CA PHE A 147 7.04 -0.11 -11.25
C PHE A 147 6.91 -1.06 -10.05
N ALA A 148 7.77 -0.91 -9.04
CA ALA A 148 7.69 -1.74 -7.84
C ALA A 148 6.36 -1.55 -7.08
N HIS A 149 5.82 -0.33 -7.04
CA HIS A 149 4.54 -0.05 -6.40
C HIS A 149 3.34 -0.68 -7.13
N ALA A 150 3.38 -0.75 -8.46
CA ALA A 150 2.34 -1.41 -9.26
C ALA A 150 2.16 -2.88 -8.89
N PHE A 151 3.25 -3.57 -8.49
CA PHE A 151 3.19 -4.94 -8.00
C PHE A 151 2.42 -5.09 -6.69
N SER A 152 2.12 -4.01 -5.98
CA SER A 152 1.18 -4.05 -4.86
C SER A 152 -0.26 -4.32 -5.31
N GLY A 153 -0.66 -3.82 -6.47
CA GLY A 153 -1.96 -4.13 -7.09
C GLY A 153 -2.04 -5.60 -7.52
N PHE A 154 -1.03 -6.07 -8.26
CA PHE A 154 -0.94 -7.50 -8.64
C PHE A 154 -0.86 -8.41 -7.42
N GLY A 155 -0.22 -7.98 -6.32
CA GLY A 155 -0.16 -8.71 -5.07
C GLY A 155 -1.52 -8.91 -4.41
N GLN A 156 -2.45 -7.97 -4.57
CA GLN A 156 -3.83 -8.14 -4.09
C GLN A 156 -4.58 -9.20 -4.90
N VAL A 157 -4.40 -9.20 -6.23
CA VAL A 157 -4.94 -10.25 -7.11
C VAL A 157 -4.32 -11.61 -6.75
N ALA A 158 -3.00 -11.67 -6.60
CA ALA A 158 -2.28 -12.88 -6.20
C ALA A 158 -2.78 -13.42 -4.85
N ALA A 159 -3.04 -12.55 -3.87
CA ALA A 159 -3.58 -12.97 -2.57
C ALA A 159 -4.95 -13.65 -2.69
N ILE A 160 -5.83 -13.15 -3.54
CA ILE A 160 -7.13 -13.77 -3.81
C ILE A 160 -6.93 -15.16 -4.46
N LEU A 161 -6.13 -15.23 -5.52
CA LEU A 161 -5.90 -16.48 -6.26
C LEU A 161 -5.22 -17.55 -5.39
N VAL A 162 -4.24 -17.16 -4.59
CA VAL A 162 -3.51 -18.08 -3.72
C VAL A 162 -4.39 -18.58 -2.57
N VAL A 163 -5.28 -17.74 -2.00
CA VAL A 163 -6.25 -18.21 -0.99
C VAL A 163 -7.31 -19.12 -1.61
N ALA A 164 -7.82 -18.79 -2.79
CA ALA A 164 -8.74 -19.67 -3.51
C ALA A 164 -8.08 -21.03 -3.84
N LEU A 165 -6.81 -21.03 -4.23
CA LEU A 165 -6.01 -22.25 -4.40
C LEU A 165 -5.84 -23.01 -3.08
N ALA A 166 -5.57 -22.32 -1.98
CA ALA A 166 -5.36 -22.91 -0.67
C ALA A 166 -6.58 -23.75 -0.21
N PHE A 167 -7.79 -23.23 -0.39
CA PHE A 167 -9.02 -23.95 -0.09
C PHE A 167 -9.21 -25.22 -0.94
N LYS A 168 -8.68 -25.24 -2.17
CA LYS A 168 -8.71 -26.41 -3.05
C LYS A 168 -7.63 -27.44 -2.73
N VAL A 169 -6.43 -27.00 -2.36
CA VAL A 169 -5.26 -27.87 -2.11
C VAL A 169 -5.34 -28.52 -0.72
N LEU A 170 -5.85 -27.80 0.29
CA LEU A 170 -5.96 -28.26 1.66
C LEU A 170 -7.39 -28.11 2.20
N PRO A 171 -8.40 -28.77 1.59
CA PRO A 171 -9.81 -28.56 1.96
C PRO A 171 -10.11 -28.97 3.42
N GLY A 172 -9.41 -29.97 3.94
CA GLY A 172 -9.58 -30.45 5.32
C GLY A 172 -9.05 -29.51 6.40
N GLN A 173 -8.30 -28.46 6.02
CA GLN A 173 -7.74 -27.48 6.97
C GLN A 173 -8.65 -26.23 7.16
N GLY A 174 -9.75 -26.14 6.41
CA GLY A 174 -10.66 -25.01 6.47
C GLY A 174 -9.94 -23.65 6.32
N TRP A 175 -10.28 -22.68 7.16
CA TRP A 175 -9.67 -21.34 7.12
C TRP A 175 -8.14 -21.34 7.33
N ARG A 176 -7.60 -22.38 7.99
CA ARG A 176 -6.15 -22.49 8.27
C ARG A 176 -5.33 -22.60 6.99
N SER A 177 -5.88 -23.24 5.96
CA SER A 177 -5.23 -23.37 4.65
C SER A 177 -4.87 -22.00 4.04
N ALA A 178 -5.72 -20.98 4.27
CA ALA A 178 -5.52 -19.61 3.78
C ALA A 178 -4.34 -18.86 4.45
N PHE A 179 -3.70 -19.44 5.43
CA PHE A 179 -2.48 -18.92 6.06
C PHE A 179 -1.26 -19.76 5.69
N LEU A 180 -1.39 -21.08 5.73
CA LEU A 180 -0.28 -22.01 5.50
C LEU A 180 0.20 -21.97 4.03
N VAL A 181 -0.72 -22.07 3.07
CA VAL A 181 -0.36 -22.07 1.65
C VAL A 181 0.19 -20.72 1.19
N PRO A 182 -0.45 -19.57 1.47
CA PRO A 182 0.10 -18.28 1.08
C PRO A 182 1.48 -17.97 1.67
N ALA A 183 1.82 -18.47 2.85
CA ALA A 183 3.10 -18.25 3.49
C ALA A 183 4.27 -18.85 2.70
N ALA A 184 4.04 -19.91 1.93
CA ALA A 184 5.07 -20.54 1.11
C ALA A 184 5.59 -19.62 -0.02
N PHE A 185 4.73 -18.79 -0.61
CA PHE A 185 5.08 -17.96 -1.76
C PHE A 185 6.13 -16.88 -1.45
N PRO A 186 5.94 -15.98 -0.46
CA PRO A 186 6.98 -15.02 -0.10
C PRO A 186 8.23 -15.72 0.44
N PHE A 187 8.13 -16.89 1.08
CA PHE A 187 9.28 -17.65 1.55
C PHE A 187 10.15 -18.16 0.40
N VAL A 188 9.54 -18.77 -0.62
CA VAL A 188 10.26 -19.22 -1.83
C VAL A 188 10.87 -18.03 -2.56
N MET A 189 10.11 -16.93 -2.72
CA MET A 189 10.64 -15.73 -3.34
C MET A 189 11.76 -15.07 -2.55
N LEU A 190 11.76 -15.16 -1.23
CA LEU A 190 12.85 -14.70 -0.40
C LEU A 190 14.14 -15.49 -0.69
N ILE A 191 14.05 -16.81 -0.85
CA ILE A 191 15.22 -17.64 -1.22
C ILE A 191 15.78 -17.19 -2.58
N ILE A 192 14.91 -17.01 -3.59
CA ILE A 192 15.31 -16.51 -4.91
C ILE A 192 15.94 -15.11 -4.80
N TYR A 193 15.33 -14.22 -4.01
CA TYR A 193 15.85 -12.88 -3.76
C TYR A 193 17.25 -12.93 -3.13
N LEU A 194 17.47 -13.76 -2.12
CA LEU A 194 18.77 -13.90 -1.45
C LEU A 194 19.86 -14.46 -2.37
N LEU A 195 19.51 -15.39 -3.25
CA LEU A 195 20.46 -16.01 -4.19
C LEU A 195 20.88 -15.03 -5.31
N PHE A 196 19.96 -14.24 -5.83
CA PHE A 196 20.17 -13.49 -7.07
C PHE A 196 20.25 -11.97 -6.89
N CYS A 197 19.78 -11.40 -5.78
CA CYS A 197 19.81 -9.96 -5.55
C CYS A 197 21.12 -9.51 -4.89
N LYS A 198 21.63 -8.39 -5.40
CA LYS A 198 22.67 -7.60 -4.74
C LYS A 198 22.06 -6.27 -4.28
N THR A 199 22.40 -5.82 -3.09
CA THR A 199 21.77 -4.67 -2.44
C THR A 199 22.55 -3.36 -2.60
N SER A 200 23.74 -3.43 -3.23
CA SER A 200 24.51 -2.24 -3.60
C SER A 200 25.50 -2.55 -4.73
N PRO A 201 25.91 -1.54 -5.53
CA PRO A 201 26.95 -1.69 -6.55
C PRO A 201 28.28 -2.20 -6.01
N ARG A 202 28.63 -1.85 -4.77
CA ARG A 202 29.86 -2.31 -4.12
C ARG A 202 29.97 -3.83 -4.03
N GLN A 203 28.85 -4.53 -3.90
CA GLN A 203 28.84 -6.02 -3.85
C GLN A 203 29.22 -6.69 -5.16
N ILE A 204 29.26 -5.94 -6.25
CA ILE A 204 29.69 -6.42 -7.58
C ILE A 204 31.01 -5.76 -8.04
N GLY A 205 31.69 -5.07 -7.13
CA GLY A 205 32.98 -4.42 -7.39
C GLY A 205 32.87 -3.06 -8.10
N LEU A 206 31.68 -2.43 -8.09
CA LEU A 206 31.47 -1.10 -8.66
C LEU A 206 31.34 -0.06 -7.54
N GLU A 207 31.83 1.15 -7.79
CA GLU A 207 31.59 2.29 -6.89
C GLU A 207 30.14 2.73 -6.95
N GLU A 208 29.63 3.28 -5.84
CA GLU A 208 28.31 3.89 -5.84
C GLU A 208 28.38 5.18 -6.67
N TYR A 209 27.41 5.35 -7.59
CA TYR A 209 27.35 6.58 -8.40
C TYR A 209 27.03 7.79 -7.53
N VAL A 210 27.70 8.90 -7.81
CA VAL A 210 27.39 10.20 -7.20
C VAL A 210 26.47 10.97 -8.15
N GLU A 211 25.34 11.42 -7.65
CA GLU A 211 24.46 12.32 -8.42
C GLU A 211 25.09 13.72 -8.40
N ASP A 212 25.67 14.12 -9.52
CA ASP A 212 26.25 15.44 -9.72
C ASP A 212 25.15 16.48 -10.02
N ASP A 213 24.49 16.95 -8.95
CA ASP A 213 23.59 18.08 -9.00
C ASP A 213 24.02 19.09 -7.92
N PRO A 214 24.84 20.09 -8.29
CA PRO A 214 25.42 21.02 -7.33
C PRO A 214 24.35 21.82 -6.56
N LYS A 215 23.21 22.16 -7.19
CA LYS A 215 22.10 22.85 -6.50
C LYS A 215 21.49 21.98 -5.42
N ARG A 216 21.35 20.69 -5.69
CA ARG A 216 20.80 19.72 -4.75
C ARG A 216 21.74 19.42 -3.58
N ALA A 217 23.04 19.39 -3.85
CA ALA A 217 24.04 19.19 -2.79
C ALA A 217 24.03 20.34 -1.77
N VAL A 218 23.83 21.58 -2.25
CA VAL A 218 23.71 22.76 -1.38
C VAL A 218 22.47 22.69 -0.50
N ILE A 219 21.30 22.39 -1.10
CA ILE A 219 20.03 22.26 -0.34
C ILE A 219 20.14 21.14 0.68
N GLU A 220 20.70 20.00 0.31
CA GLU A 220 20.88 18.86 1.24
C GLU A 220 21.80 19.22 2.43
N LYS A 221 22.88 19.98 2.16
CA LYS A 221 23.80 20.45 3.19
C LYS A 221 23.13 21.43 4.15
N GLU A 222 22.35 22.37 3.65
CA GLU A 222 21.59 23.33 4.46
C GLU A 222 20.53 22.62 5.33
N MET A 223 19.78 21.69 4.76
CA MET A 223 18.78 20.93 5.51
C MET A 223 19.40 20.03 6.58
N LYS A 224 20.53 19.37 6.30
CA LYS A 224 21.31 18.64 7.31
C LYS A 224 21.78 19.57 8.43
N LYS A 225 22.22 20.79 8.10
CA LYS A 225 22.61 21.81 9.08
C LYS A 225 21.41 22.22 9.95
N LEU A 226 20.23 22.41 9.35
CA LEU A 226 18.99 22.72 10.09
C LEU A 226 18.61 21.60 11.05
N VAL A 227 18.71 20.34 10.64
CA VAL A 227 18.44 19.19 11.52
C VAL A 227 19.47 19.13 12.66
N ALA A 228 20.75 19.42 12.38
CA ALA A 228 21.80 19.44 13.39
C ALA A 228 21.58 20.54 14.44
N THR A 229 21.09 21.73 14.00
CA THR A 229 20.87 22.88 14.90
C THR A 229 19.53 22.85 15.62
N ARG A 230 18.45 22.35 14.97
CA ARG A 230 17.08 22.37 15.52
C ARG A 230 16.60 21.03 16.08
N GLY A 231 17.45 19.99 16.00
CA GLY A 231 17.20 18.67 16.57
C GLY A 231 16.58 17.66 15.60
N LYS A 232 16.64 16.37 16.00
CA LYS A 232 16.27 15.21 15.19
C LYS A 232 14.81 15.17 14.76
N PHE A 233 13.92 15.86 15.46
CA PHE A 233 12.48 15.91 15.16
C PHE A 233 12.08 17.12 14.30
N TYR A 234 13.03 17.98 13.93
CA TYR A 234 12.75 19.13 13.09
C TYR A 234 12.06 18.80 11.75
N PRO A 235 12.42 17.71 11.04
CA PRO A 235 11.73 17.34 9.82
C PRO A 235 10.22 17.15 9.99
N TYR A 236 9.79 16.54 11.09
CA TYR A 236 8.35 16.38 11.40
C TYR A 236 7.68 17.73 11.63
N LYS A 237 8.32 18.61 12.41
CA LYS A 237 7.79 19.96 12.64
C LYS A 237 7.68 20.74 11.34
N TYR A 238 8.67 20.66 10.47
CA TYR A 238 8.67 21.33 9.16
C TYR A 238 7.51 20.85 8.27
N VAL A 239 7.38 19.55 8.11
CA VAL A 239 6.35 18.95 7.24
C VAL A 239 4.94 19.20 7.78
N LEU A 240 4.74 19.05 9.09
CA LEU A 240 3.44 19.25 9.75
C LEU A 240 3.05 20.73 9.90
N SER A 241 3.98 21.67 9.76
CA SER A 241 3.66 23.11 9.74
C SER A 241 3.10 23.58 8.40
N ASN A 242 3.16 22.75 7.34
CA ASN A 242 2.61 23.09 6.04
C ASN A 242 1.12 22.73 5.98
N GLY A 243 0.26 23.75 5.95
CA GLY A 243 -1.21 23.56 5.94
C GLY A 243 -1.71 22.76 4.73
N GLN A 244 -1.10 22.93 3.55
CA GLN A 244 -1.45 22.14 2.37
C GLN A 244 -1.08 20.66 2.56
N PHE A 245 0.05 20.37 3.19
CA PHE A 245 0.42 19.00 3.49
C PHE A 245 -0.58 18.34 4.46
N LEU A 246 -1.11 19.09 5.43
CA LEU A 246 -2.15 18.56 6.34
C LEU A 246 -3.44 18.18 5.62
N ILE A 247 -3.82 18.89 4.56
CA ILE A 247 -4.94 18.50 3.69
C ILE A 247 -4.65 17.14 3.03
N TRP A 248 -3.44 16.94 2.51
CA TRP A 248 -3.06 15.67 1.92
C TRP A 248 -2.96 14.54 2.96
N VAL A 249 -2.57 14.83 4.19
CA VAL A 249 -2.61 13.88 5.32
C VAL A 249 -4.06 13.45 5.61
N ALA A 250 -5.01 14.38 5.59
CA ALA A 250 -6.44 14.07 5.76
C ALA A 250 -6.98 13.26 4.56
N ILE A 251 -6.65 13.64 3.33
CA ILE A 251 -6.97 12.87 2.12
C ILE A 251 -6.42 11.45 2.22
N ALA A 252 -5.17 11.27 2.69
CA ALA A 252 -4.56 9.96 2.85
C ALA A 252 -5.29 9.11 3.88
N PHE A 253 -5.72 9.69 5.03
CA PHE A 253 -6.51 8.99 6.03
C PHE A 253 -7.82 8.45 5.44
N ILE A 254 -8.58 9.32 4.77
CA ILE A 254 -9.87 8.96 4.19
C ILE A 254 -9.69 7.97 3.03
N THR A 255 -8.66 8.15 2.20
CA THR A 255 -8.32 7.20 1.13
C THR A 255 -7.93 5.82 1.69
N GLY A 256 -7.19 5.79 2.79
CA GLY A 256 -6.84 4.56 3.50
C GLY A 256 -8.07 3.84 4.03
N LEU A 257 -9.01 4.59 4.62
CA LEU A 257 -10.29 4.09 5.11
C LEU A 257 -11.13 3.51 3.95
N ALA A 258 -11.29 4.25 2.85
CA ALA A 258 -12.08 3.81 1.69
C ALA A 258 -11.43 2.61 0.99
N ARG A 259 -10.12 2.65 0.75
CA ARG A 259 -9.36 1.59 0.09
C ARG A 259 -9.47 0.27 0.83
N TYR A 260 -9.09 0.27 2.11
CA TYR A 260 -9.10 -0.97 2.88
C TYR A 260 -10.50 -1.40 3.29
N GLY A 261 -11.45 -0.45 3.36
CA GLY A 261 -12.87 -0.76 3.48
C GLY A 261 -13.35 -1.64 2.33
N LEU A 262 -13.06 -1.27 1.09
CA LEU A 262 -13.39 -2.12 -0.06
C LEU A 262 -12.61 -3.43 -0.08
N VAL A 263 -11.28 -3.38 0.06
CA VAL A 263 -10.43 -4.57 -0.03
C VAL A 263 -10.78 -5.63 1.03
N THR A 264 -11.11 -5.20 2.25
CA THR A 264 -11.40 -6.11 3.35
C THR A 264 -12.81 -6.70 3.25
N TRP A 265 -13.80 -5.90 2.87
CA TRP A 265 -15.20 -6.26 3.04
C TRP A 265 -15.91 -6.69 1.75
N ILE A 266 -15.42 -6.35 0.56
CA ILE A 266 -16.02 -6.79 -0.72
C ILE A 266 -16.03 -8.31 -0.88
N PRO A 267 -14.95 -9.07 -0.61
CA PRO A 267 -15.03 -10.53 -0.69
C PRO A 267 -16.12 -11.12 0.21
N LEU A 268 -16.21 -10.61 1.44
CA LEU A 268 -17.22 -11.02 2.39
C LEU A 268 -18.63 -10.63 1.94
N TYR A 269 -18.80 -9.44 1.35
CA TYR A 269 -20.08 -8.98 0.82
C TYR A 269 -20.64 -9.94 -0.24
N PHE A 270 -19.81 -10.38 -1.18
CA PHE A 270 -20.23 -11.32 -2.21
C PHE A 270 -20.70 -12.65 -1.62
N ILE A 271 -20.00 -13.16 -0.62
CA ILE A 271 -20.35 -14.44 0.04
C ILE A 271 -21.59 -14.27 0.90
N ASP A 272 -21.65 -13.24 1.73
CA ASP A 272 -22.71 -13.01 2.73
C ASP A 272 -24.04 -12.58 2.09
N LYS A 273 -24.00 -11.64 1.13
CA LYS A 273 -25.20 -11.08 0.51
C LYS A 273 -25.81 -11.98 -0.55
N PHE A 274 -24.97 -12.64 -1.36
CA PHE A 274 -25.44 -13.44 -2.50
C PHE A 274 -25.39 -14.95 -2.25
N GLN A 275 -24.94 -15.39 -1.06
CA GLN A 275 -24.89 -16.80 -0.66
C GLN A 275 -24.16 -17.70 -1.67
N ILE A 276 -23.16 -17.13 -2.37
CA ILE A 276 -22.36 -17.86 -3.35
C ILE A 276 -21.20 -18.58 -2.66
N ASP A 277 -20.65 -19.57 -3.36
CA ASP A 277 -19.45 -20.29 -2.86
C ASP A 277 -18.28 -19.33 -2.60
N VAL A 278 -17.48 -19.67 -1.58
CA VAL A 278 -16.34 -18.84 -1.13
C VAL A 278 -15.38 -18.53 -2.27
N THR A 279 -15.06 -19.54 -3.10
CA THR A 279 -14.15 -19.34 -4.24
C THR A 279 -14.75 -18.41 -5.28
N ALA A 280 -16.04 -18.54 -5.59
CA ALA A 280 -16.75 -17.67 -6.51
C ALA A 280 -16.82 -16.22 -5.97
N GLY A 281 -17.07 -16.05 -4.68
CA GLY A 281 -17.07 -14.73 -4.02
C GLY A 281 -15.70 -14.05 -4.04
N LEU A 282 -14.64 -14.79 -3.80
CA LEU A 282 -13.27 -14.29 -3.91
C LEU A 282 -12.95 -13.86 -5.36
N LEU A 283 -13.23 -14.71 -6.32
CA LEU A 283 -13.00 -14.39 -7.76
C LEU A 283 -13.85 -13.22 -8.21
N GLY A 284 -15.11 -13.13 -7.72
CA GLY A 284 -16.01 -11.99 -7.97
C GLY A 284 -15.48 -10.65 -7.46
N SER A 285 -14.60 -10.63 -6.48
CA SER A 285 -14.00 -9.41 -5.95
C SER A 285 -12.74 -8.94 -6.72
N MET A 286 -12.23 -9.70 -7.69
CA MET A 286 -10.94 -9.44 -8.34
C MET A 286 -10.89 -8.18 -9.20
N SER A 287 -12.01 -7.73 -9.75
CA SER A 287 -12.06 -6.51 -10.58
C SER A 287 -11.59 -5.26 -9.80
N LEU A 288 -11.87 -5.21 -8.49
CA LEU A 288 -11.43 -4.12 -7.61
C LEU A 288 -9.89 -3.98 -7.58
N PRO A 289 -9.10 -4.99 -7.19
CA PRO A 289 -7.64 -4.87 -7.17
C PRO A 289 -7.02 -4.77 -8.57
N VAL A 290 -7.65 -5.29 -9.61
CA VAL A 290 -7.21 -5.05 -10.99
C VAL A 290 -7.35 -3.57 -11.34
N GLY A 291 -8.49 -2.95 -11.05
CA GLY A 291 -8.68 -1.51 -11.20
C GLY A 291 -7.66 -0.70 -10.41
N MET A 292 -7.38 -1.11 -9.17
CA MET A 292 -6.36 -0.47 -8.32
C MET A 292 -4.97 -0.48 -8.97
N GLY A 293 -4.55 -1.61 -9.53
CA GLY A 293 -3.26 -1.73 -10.23
C GLY A 293 -3.17 -0.79 -11.43
N VAL A 294 -4.21 -0.75 -12.26
CA VAL A 294 -4.26 0.11 -13.45
C VAL A 294 -4.31 1.60 -13.06
N GLY A 295 -5.13 1.97 -12.07
CA GLY A 295 -5.28 3.34 -11.61
C GLY A 295 -3.98 3.97 -11.10
N THR A 296 -3.18 3.20 -10.37
CA THR A 296 -1.88 3.64 -9.86
C THR A 296 -0.87 3.96 -10.97
N LEU A 297 -0.96 3.29 -12.11
CA LEU A 297 -0.05 3.52 -13.23
C LEU A 297 -0.54 4.66 -14.14
N VAL A 298 -1.82 4.64 -14.47
CA VAL A 298 -2.40 5.51 -15.51
C VAL A 298 -2.55 6.94 -15.02
N VAL A 299 -3.13 7.15 -13.83
CA VAL A 299 -3.50 8.51 -13.41
C VAL A 299 -2.29 9.38 -13.05
N PRO A 300 -1.26 8.92 -12.31
CA PRO A 300 -0.05 9.71 -12.12
C PRO A 300 0.64 10.07 -13.43
N TRP A 301 0.68 9.14 -14.40
CA TRP A 301 1.23 9.42 -15.73
C TRP A 301 0.42 10.49 -16.48
N LEU A 302 -0.90 10.44 -16.43
CA LEU A 302 -1.77 11.46 -17.01
C LEU A 302 -1.59 12.82 -16.32
N THR A 303 -1.48 12.85 -14.99
CA THR A 303 -1.27 14.10 -14.24
C THR A 303 0.07 14.74 -14.55
N ASP A 304 1.14 13.96 -14.66
CA ASP A 304 2.46 14.47 -15.02
C ASP A 304 2.46 15.11 -16.42
N LYS A 305 1.62 14.60 -17.33
CA LYS A 305 1.51 15.10 -18.71
C LYS A 305 0.57 16.32 -18.85
N TRP A 306 -0.59 16.30 -18.17
CA TRP A 306 -1.64 17.28 -18.40
C TRP A 306 -1.80 18.31 -17.28
N CYS A 307 -1.38 17.98 -16.06
CA CYS A 307 -1.49 18.84 -14.89
C CYS A 307 -0.20 18.84 -14.06
N PRO A 308 0.98 19.14 -14.66
CA PRO A 308 2.28 19.00 -13.98
C PRO A 308 2.41 19.88 -12.73
N ASN A 309 1.70 21.01 -12.71
CA ASN A 309 1.75 21.97 -11.61
C ASN A 309 0.64 21.81 -10.56
N ASP A 310 -0.40 21.05 -10.88
CA ASP A 310 -1.53 20.84 -9.97
C ASP A 310 -2.12 19.44 -10.11
N ARG A 311 -1.93 18.62 -9.08
CA ARG A 311 -2.44 17.24 -9.03
C ARG A 311 -3.84 17.14 -8.45
N LEU A 312 -4.39 18.22 -7.85
CA LEU A 312 -5.70 18.20 -7.19
C LEU A 312 -6.88 17.95 -8.15
N PRO A 313 -6.92 18.47 -9.38
CA PRO A 313 -8.01 18.13 -10.31
C PRO A 313 -8.18 16.64 -10.56
N ALA A 314 -7.06 15.89 -10.64
CA ALA A 314 -7.11 14.44 -10.80
C ALA A 314 -7.62 13.72 -9.53
N VAL A 315 -7.30 14.24 -8.35
CA VAL A 315 -7.84 13.72 -7.08
C VAL A 315 -9.36 13.98 -7.00
N ILE A 316 -9.80 15.20 -7.32
CA ILE A 316 -11.21 15.59 -7.29
C ILE A 316 -12.03 14.74 -8.27
N SER A 317 -11.59 14.64 -9.53
CA SER A 317 -12.30 13.85 -10.55
C SER A 317 -12.34 12.36 -10.18
N SER A 318 -11.23 11.79 -9.71
CA SER A 318 -11.18 10.40 -9.26
C SER A 318 -12.10 10.17 -8.04
N ALA A 319 -12.15 11.11 -7.10
CA ALA A 319 -13.00 10.99 -5.92
C ALA A 319 -14.49 11.02 -6.30
N ILE A 320 -14.91 11.92 -7.21
CA ILE A 320 -16.29 12.00 -7.69
C ILE A 320 -16.69 10.73 -8.44
N ILE A 321 -15.86 10.28 -9.39
CA ILE A 321 -16.11 9.06 -10.16
C ILE A 321 -16.16 7.83 -9.24
N GLY A 322 -15.25 7.76 -8.26
CA GLY A 322 -15.23 6.71 -7.25
C GLY A 322 -16.50 6.69 -6.40
N ALA A 323 -16.98 7.87 -5.94
CA ALA A 323 -18.22 7.99 -5.18
C ALA A 323 -19.44 7.51 -5.99
N LEU A 324 -19.53 7.93 -7.27
CA LEU A 324 -20.60 7.51 -8.17
C LEU A 324 -20.57 6.00 -8.45
N SER A 325 -19.38 5.44 -8.63
CA SER A 325 -19.22 3.98 -8.86
C SER A 325 -19.64 3.16 -7.64
N ILE A 326 -19.23 3.58 -6.43
CA ILE A 326 -19.62 2.91 -5.18
C ILE A 326 -21.11 3.10 -4.93
N GLY A 327 -21.66 4.31 -5.17
CA GLY A 327 -23.08 4.57 -5.08
C GLY A 327 -23.91 3.73 -6.06
N GLY A 328 -23.45 3.62 -7.33
CA GLY A 328 -24.09 2.79 -8.34
C GLY A 328 -24.11 1.30 -7.99
N PHE A 329 -23.06 0.82 -7.32
CA PHE A 329 -22.97 -0.57 -6.85
C PHE A 329 -24.12 -0.95 -5.89
N LEU A 330 -24.64 0.01 -5.10
CA LEU A 330 -25.76 -0.23 -4.17
C LEU A 330 -27.07 -0.59 -4.86
N PHE A 331 -27.26 -0.14 -6.11
CA PHE A 331 -28.48 -0.36 -6.89
C PHE A 331 -28.42 -1.60 -7.78
N CYS A 332 -27.31 -2.36 -7.75
CA CYS A 332 -27.13 -3.53 -8.55
C CYS A 332 -27.43 -4.82 -7.77
N ASP A 333 -28.08 -5.76 -8.45
CA ASP A 333 -28.26 -7.12 -7.96
C ASP A 333 -27.47 -8.10 -8.85
N PRO A 334 -26.30 -8.61 -8.38
CA PRO A 334 -25.51 -9.57 -9.15
C PRO A 334 -26.21 -10.88 -9.47
N ALA A 335 -27.31 -11.21 -8.82
CA ALA A 335 -28.13 -12.38 -9.17
C ALA A 335 -28.77 -12.23 -10.56
N VAL A 336 -28.93 -10.99 -11.04
CA VAL A 336 -29.38 -10.71 -12.41
C VAL A 336 -28.19 -10.71 -13.35
N GLY A 337 -28.08 -11.70 -14.21
CA GLY A 337 -26.86 -12.06 -14.96
C GLY A 337 -26.13 -10.90 -15.67
N TRP A 338 -26.85 -9.94 -16.30
CA TRP A 338 -26.20 -8.79 -16.93
C TRP A 338 -25.67 -7.77 -15.91
N GLN A 339 -26.29 -7.69 -14.72
CA GLN A 339 -25.86 -6.78 -13.67
C GLN A 339 -24.53 -7.22 -13.03
N MET A 340 -24.19 -8.51 -13.08
CA MET A 340 -22.88 -8.97 -12.61
C MET A 340 -21.73 -8.31 -13.39
N ALA A 341 -21.82 -8.23 -14.71
CA ALA A 341 -20.82 -7.55 -15.53
C ALA A 341 -20.72 -6.06 -15.19
N PHE A 342 -21.87 -5.42 -14.94
CA PHE A 342 -21.90 -4.01 -14.52
C PHE A 342 -21.32 -3.80 -13.13
N VAL A 343 -21.61 -4.68 -12.17
CA VAL A 343 -20.97 -4.71 -10.85
C VAL A 343 -19.45 -4.83 -10.96
N GLN A 344 -18.95 -5.72 -11.80
CA GLN A 344 -17.51 -5.87 -12.04
C GLN A 344 -16.88 -4.57 -12.60
N LEU A 345 -17.57 -3.91 -13.53
CA LEU A 345 -17.14 -2.63 -14.08
C LEU A 345 -17.11 -1.53 -12.99
N LEU A 346 -18.14 -1.41 -12.15
CA LEU A 346 -18.21 -0.44 -11.08
C LEU A 346 -17.10 -0.67 -10.04
N LEU A 347 -16.82 -1.92 -9.67
CA LEU A 347 -15.73 -2.27 -8.75
C LEU A 347 -14.36 -1.94 -9.37
N PHE A 348 -14.18 -2.22 -10.66
CA PHE A 348 -12.96 -1.84 -11.37
C PHE A 348 -12.75 -0.32 -11.33
N ILE A 349 -13.79 0.46 -11.65
CA ILE A 349 -13.72 1.94 -11.64
C ILE A 349 -13.48 2.46 -10.23
N ALA A 350 -14.14 1.93 -9.20
CA ALA A 350 -13.91 2.30 -7.81
C ALA A 350 -12.47 2.04 -7.38
N GLY A 351 -11.94 0.85 -7.71
CA GLY A 351 -10.54 0.50 -7.44
C GLY A 351 -9.56 1.42 -8.15
N PHE A 352 -9.79 1.66 -9.45
CA PHE A 352 -9.01 2.57 -10.29
C PHE A 352 -8.92 3.97 -9.65
N CYS A 353 -10.06 4.55 -9.30
CA CYS A 353 -10.14 5.89 -8.74
C CYS A 353 -9.46 6.01 -7.37
N ILE A 354 -9.69 5.06 -6.46
CA ILE A 354 -9.12 5.11 -5.11
C ILE A 354 -7.59 4.99 -5.15
N TYR A 355 -7.05 4.13 -6.01
CA TYR A 355 -5.60 4.01 -6.14
C TYR A 355 -4.96 5.14 -6.95
N ALA A 356 -5.71 5.76 -7.85
CA ALA A 356 -5.30 7.00 -8.50
C ALA A 356 -5.05 8.11 -7.47
N ILE A 357 -5.97 8.29 -6.52
CA ILE A 357 -5.83 9.25 -5.41
C ILE A 357 -4.61 8.91 -4.55
N ASN A 358 -4.45 7.64 -4.18
CA ASN A 358 -3.33 7.18 -3.39
C ASN A 358 -1.98 7.43 -4.11
N GLY A 359 -1.85 7.09 -5.39
CA GLY A 359 -0.64 7.32 -6.17
C GLY A 359 -0.28 8.81 -6.29
N THR A 360 -1.28 9.65 -6.50
CA THR A 360 -1.11 11.11 -6.58
C THR A 360 -0.68 11.72 -5.25
N ALA A 361 -1.23 11.24 -4.12
CA ALA A 361 -0.84 11.67 -2.78
C ALA A 361 0.62 11.32 -2.47
N TRP A 362 1.10 10.15 -2.89
CA TRP A 362 2.50 9.76 -2.75
C TRP A 362 3.44 10.66 -3.54
N ALA A 363 3.09 10.98 -4.79
CA ALA A 363 3.87 11.90 -5.60
C ALA A 363 3.98 13.28 -4.94
N TYR A 364 2.86 13.81 -4.41
CA TYR A 364 2.85 15.08 -3.71
C TYR A 364 3.69 15.06 -2.41
N ALA A 365 3.65 13.97 -1.64
CA ALA A 365 4.46 13.85 -0.43
C ALA A 365 5.97 13.92 -0.74
N THR A 366 6.39 13.35 -1.88
CA THR A 366 7.78 13.44 -2.32
C THR A 366 8.16 14.84 -2.79
N ASP A 367 7.23 15.54 -3.44
CA ASP A 367 7.44 16.93 -3.91
C ASP A 367 7.61 17.88 -2.70
N ILE A 368 6.75 17.81 -1.68
CA ILE A 368 6.84 18.67 -0.47
C ILE A 368 8.04 18.34 0.40
N GLY A 369 8.34 17.07 0.61
CA GLY A 369 9.47 16.66 1.45
C GLY A 369 10.82 16.97 0.82
N GLY A 370 10.83 17.23 -0.48
CA GLY A 370 12.06 17.34 -1.25
C GLY A 370 12.92 16.08 -1.06
N ARG A 371 14.21 16.16 -1.35
CA ARG A 371 15.12 15.01 -1.18
C ARG A 371 15.48 14.70 0.27
N VAL A 372 15.44 15.69 1.14
CA VAL A 372 15.92 15.54 2.52
C VAL A 372 14.83 15.05 3.45
N PHE A 373 13.58 15.50 3.24
CA PHE A 373 12.45 15.16 4.11
C PHE A 373 11.40 14.28 3.44
N SER A 374 11.65 13.79 2.22
CA SER A 374 10.72 12.90 1.52
C SER A 374 10.41 11.62 2.31
N GLY A 375 11.37 11.08 3.03
CA GLY A 375 11.15 9.95 3.93
C GLY A 375 10.19 10.29 5.08
N THR A 376 10.33 11.49 5.66
CA THR A 376 9.44 11.96 6.74
C THR A 376 8.05 12.26 6.23
N SER A 377 7.91 13.01 5.12
CA SER A 377 6.60 13.33 4.54
C SER A 377 5.85 12.10 4.07
N SER A 378 6.53 11.18 3.38
CA SER A 378 5.96 9.89 2.98
C SER A 378 5.59 9.02 4.17
N GLY A 379 6.41 9.02 5.22
CA GLY A 379 6.15 8.30 6.47
C GLY A 379 4.89 8.80 7.18
N VAL A 380 4.72 10.12 7.31
CA VAL A 380 3.53 10.73 7.92
C VAL A 380 2.28 10.45 7.08
N LEU A 381 2.37 10.59 5.76
CA LEU A 381 1.25 10.31 4.86
C LEU A 381 0.82 8.84 4.95
N ASN A 382 1.79 7.94 4.95
CA ASN A 382 1.52 6.50 5.03
C ASN A 382 0.96 6.10 6.40
N PHE A 383 1.51 6.64 7.48
CA PHE A 383 0.94 6.47 8.82
C PHE A 383 -0.53 6.87 8.85
N SER A 384 -0.86 8.05 8.32
CA SER A 384 -2.24 8.55 8.26
C SER A 384 -3.16 7.60 7.46
N ALA A 385 -2.72 7.13 6.29
CA ALA A 385 -3.47 6.17 5.49
C ALA A 385 -3.74 4.85 6.22
N TYR A 386 -2.76 4.34 6.96
CA TYR A 386 -2.94 3.11 7.75
C TYR A 386 -3.78 3.31 9.01
N MET A 387 -3.78 4.52 9.60
CA MET A 387 -4.74 4.85 10.67
C MET A 387 -6.17 4.86 10.14
N GLY A 388 -6.42 5.37 8.92
CA GLY A 388 -7.69 5.22 8.22
C GLY A 388 -8.07 3.77 7.97
N ALA A 389 -7.13 2.96 7.52
CA ALA A 389 -7.31 1.51 7.33
C ALA A 389 -7.67 0.78 8.62
N ALA A 390 -7.05 1.14 9.73
CA ALA A 390 -7.38 0.58 11.04
C ALA A 390 -8.77 1.04 11.50
N ALA A 391 -9.09 2.32 11.37
CA ALA A 391 -10.37 2.87 11.77
C ALA A 391 -11.54 2.18 11.05
N GLN A 392 -11.45 1.96 9.73
CA GLN A 392 -12.51 1.27 8.99
C GLN A 392 -12.73 -0.17 9.48
N SER A 393 -11.68 -0.89 9.88
CA SER A 393 -11.82 -2.27 10.34
C SER A 393 -12.71 -2.37 11.57
N PHE A 394 -12.51 -1.47 12.55
CA PHE A 394 -13.36 -1.41 13.74
C PHE A 394 -14.77 -0.88 13.43
N VAL A 395 -14.84 0.25 12.72
CA VAL A 395 -16.12 0.93 12.41
C VAL A 395 -17.00 0.03 11.57
N TYR A 396 -16.48 -0.57 10.50
CA TYR A 396 -17.30 -1.41 9.63
C TYR A 396 -17.64 -2.76 10.24
N GLY A 397 -16.75 -3.33 11.05
CA GLY A 397 -17.09 -4.51 11.85
C GLY A 397 -18.31 -4.26 12.75
N PHE A 398 -18.37 -3.10 13.42
CA PHE A 398 -19.50 -2.70 14.23
C PHE A 398 -20.75 -2.38 13.39
N LEU A 399 -20.62 -1.57 12.34
CA LEU A 399 -21.75 -1.19 11.48
C LEU A 399 -22.42 -2.38 10.80
N LEU A 400 -21.63 -3.38 10.38
CA LEU A 400 -22.16 -4.59 9.76
C LEU A 400 -22.96 -5.46 10.72
N ASN A 401 -22.64 -5.43 12.02
CA ASN A 401 -23.42 -6.14 13.03
C ASN A 401 -24.72 -5.42 13.39
N THR A 402 -24.77 -4.09 13.26
CA THR A 402 -25.91 -3.27 13.76
C THR A 402 -26.84 -2.81 12.64
N ILE A 403 -26.31 -2.32 11.54
CA ILE A 403 -27.07 -1.64 10.47
C ILE A 403 -27.03 -2.44 9.16
N GLY A 404 -25.92 -3.15 8.88
CA GLY A 404 -25.73 -3.97 7.69
C GLY A 404 -24.97 -3.28 6.54
N TRP A 405 -24.95 -3.92 5.38
CA TRP A 405 -24.10 -3.55 4.24
C TRP A 405 -24.34 -2.16 3.64
N LEU A 406 -25.58 -1.70 3.68
CA LEU A 406 -25.94 -0.38 3.15
C LEU A 406 -25.13 0.74 3.82
N SER A 407 -24.94 0.66 5.15
CA SER A 407 -24.20 1.67 5.91
C SER A 407 -22.73 1.75 5.50
N VAL A 408 -22.10 0.60 5.19
CA VAL A 408 -20.71 0.55 4.76
C VAL A 408 -20.52 1.23 3.40
N PHE A 409 -21.30 0.84 2.40
CA PHE A 409 -21.15 1.41 1.06
C PHE A 409 -21.57 2.88 0.98
N THR A 410 -22.62 3.28 1.71
CA THR A 410 -23.01 4.69 1.81
C THR A 410 -21.90 5.53 2.44
N SER A 411 -21.29 5.05 3.54
CA SER A 411 -20.16 5.76 4.15
C SER A 411 -18.95 5.84 3.23
N LEU A 412 -18.66 4.78 2.47
CA LEU A 412 -17.57 4.79 1.48
C LEU A 412 -17.80 5.82 0.36
N ALA A 413 -19.03 5.92 -0.16
CA ALA A 413 -19.39 6.94 -1.14
C ALA A 413 -19.24 8.36 -0.57
N ILE A 414 -19.71 8.59 0.68
CA ILE A 414 -19.55 9.86 1.40
C ILE A 414 -18.06 10.19 1.58
N PHE A 415 -17.22 9.24 1.97
CA PHE A 415 -15.79 9.48 2.13
C PHE A 415 -15.11 9.89 0.82
N CYS A 416 -15.48 9.27 -0.29
CA CYS A 416 -15.00 9.72 -1.60
C CYS A 416 -15.45 11.16 -1.91
N ALA A 417 -16.70 11.53 -1.61
CA ALA A 417 -17.18 12.90 -1.76
C ALA A 417 -16.42 13.89 -0.86
N VAL A 418 -16.10 13.50 0.38
CA VAL A 418 -15.29 14.32 1.31
C VAL A 418 -13.87 14.52 0.78
N ILE A 419 -13.25 13.51 0.15
CA ILE A 419 -11.95 13.68 -0.53
C ILE A 419 -12.05 14.76 -1.60
N ALA A 420 -13.11 14.78 -2.41
CA ALA A 420 -13.30 15.81 -3.43
C ALA A 420 -13.41 17.21 -2.80
N LEU A 421 -14.12 17.37 -1.68
CA LEU A 421 -14.21 18.64 -0.95
C LEU A 421 -12.84 19.09 -0.43
N PHE A 422 -12.06 18.22 0.19
CA PHE A 422 -10.69 18.53 0.61
C PHE A 422 -9.81 18.91 -0.57
N GLY A 423 -9.97 18.28 -1.72
CA GLY A 423 -9.29 18.65 -2.95
C GLY A 423 -9.61 20.08 -3.40
N VAL A 424 -10.90 20.47 -3.37
CA VAL A 424 -11.33 21.84 -3.69
C VAL A 424 -10.74 22.84 -2.70
N CYS A 425 -10.82 22.59 -1.39
CA CYS A 425 -10.23 23.45 -0.37
C CYS A 425 -8.69 23.59 -0.54
N GLY A 426 -8.00 22.54 -0.96
CA GLY A 426 -6.58 22.57 -1.23
C GLY A 426 -6.21 23.40 -2.47
N SER A 427 -7.09 23.47 -3.47
CA SER A 427 -6.86 24.26 -4.68
C SER A 427 -6.95 25.77 -4.46
N THR A 428 -7.81 26.19 -3.54
CA THR A 428 -8.03 27.63 -3.25
C THR A 428 -6.93 28.26 -2.39
N GLY A 429 -6.16 27.47 -1.63
CA GLY A 429 -5.06 27.96 -0.76
C GLY A 429 -3.71 28.17 -1.44
N ARG A 430 -3.60 27.99 -2.75
CA ARG A 430 -2.32 27.93 -3.47
C ARG A 430 -1.66 29.27 -3.83
N SER A 431 -2.31 30.40 -3.65
CA SER A 431 -1.77 31.68 -4.15
C SER A 431 -0.52 32.20 -3.42
N GLU A 432 -0.09 31.61 -2.30
CA GLU A 432 0.99 32.19 -1.49
C GLU A 432 2.20 31.28 -1.18
N THR A 433 2.16 29.97 -1.45
CA THR A 433 3.18 29.05 -0.90
C THR A 433 4.16 28.45 -1.92
N VAL A 434 3.97 28.66 -3.21
CA VAL A 434 4.87 28.09 -4.27
C VAL A 434 6.17 28.90 -4.44
N THR A 435 6.28 30.09 -3.86
CA THR A 435 7.37 31.05 -4.13
C THR A 435 8.62 30.90 -3.25
N ILE A 436 8.72 29.91 -2.37
CA ILE A 436 9.89 29.78 -1.47
C ILE A 436 11.01 28.90 -2.05
N PHE A 437 10.77 28.17 -3.15
CA PHE A 437 11.75 27.23 -3.72
C PHE A 437 11.84 27.24 -5.27
N GLN A 438 11.52 28.38 -5.94
CA GLN A 438 12.01 28.65 -7.30
C GLN A 438 13.38 29.40 -7.22
#